data_f580e3f666b8ba635be498ae84ce0abc
#
_entry.id   f580e3f666b8ba635be498ae84ce0abc
#
_cell.length_a   1.000
_cell.length_b   1.000
_cell.length_c   1.000
_cell.angle_alpha   90.00
_cell.angle_beta   90.00
_cell.angle_gamma   90.00
#
_symmetry.space_group_name_H-M   'P 1'
#
loop_
_entity.id
_entity.type
_entity.pdbx_description
1 polymer ?
#
loop_
_entity_poly.entity_id
_entity_poly.type
_entity_poly.pdbx_seq_one_letter_code
_entity_poly.pdbx_strand_id
1 'polypeptide(L)'
;KKIDYSVGVWKSPWVGLKNFTYLFKTKAAFQITRNTILYNLVFIVLGTVLGIAVGIMLSELRHKWETKIFQTLILLPYLLSWVICAYIGYAFMSKETGLINGVLSSLGMAKIDWYNDAGKWPFILTFVNLWKGIGYGSIVYMSTIIGIDRSLYESAMVDGAS
;
A
#
# COMPACT_ATOMS: atom_id res chain seq x y z
N LYS A 1 -32.81 9.85 2.74
CA LYS A 1 -34.02 9.75 1.93
C LYS A 1 -34.17 8.35 1.36
N LYS A 2 -35.40 7.83 1.28
CA LYS A 2 -35.74 6.69 0.43
C LYS A 2 -36.12 7.27 -0.92
N ILE A 3 -35.29 7.14 -1.94
CA ILE A 3 -35.54 7.72 -3.25
C ILE A 3 -36.70 6.98 -3.89
N ASP A 4 -37.78 7.72 -4.21
CA ASP A 4 -38.90 7.27 -5.04
C ASP A 4 -38.74 7.91 -6.40
N TYR A 5 -38.44 7.11 -7.41
CA TYR A 5 -38.16 7.58 -8.77
C TYR A 5 -39.40 8.16 -9.46
N SER A 6 -40.64 7.87 -8.96
CA SER A 6 -41.89 8.39 -9.50
C SER A 6 -42.11 9.85 -9.13
N VAL A 7 -41.62 10.31 -7.96
CA VAL A 7 -41.82 11.68 -7.44
C VAL A 7 -40.53 12.52 -7.44
N GLY A 8 -39.42 11.88 -7.81
CA GLY A 8 -38.08 12.51 -7.86
C GLY A 8 -37.42 12.71 -6.51
N VAL A 9 -36.12 13.04 -6.55
CA VAL A 9 -35.25 13.12 -5.36
C VAL A 9 -35.73 14.14 -4.33
N TRP A 10 -36.23 15.29 -4.79
CA TRP A 10 -36.63 16.39 -3.92
C TRP A 10 -37.89 16.12 -3.13
N LYS A 11 -38.87 15.47 -3.74
CA LYS A 11 -40.15 15.13 -3.12
C LYS A 11 -40.14 13.81 -2.35
N SER A 12 -39.07 13.03 -2.46
CA SER A 12 -38.90 11.76 -1.74
C SER A 12 -38.87 11.95 -0.22
N PRO A 13 -39.49 11.05 0.58
CA PRO A 13 -39.60 11.19 2.03
C PRO A 13 -38.22 11.07 2.71
N TRP A 14 -38.03 11.89 3.73
CA TRP A 14 -36.85 11.80 4.59
C TRP A 14 -37.01 10.62 5.55
N VAL A 15 -35.99 9.74 5.60
CA VAL A 15 -35.99 8.54 6.47
C VAL A 15 -35.01 8.66 7.63
N GLY A 16 -34.47 9.85 7.87
CA GLY A 16 -33.50 10.10 8.95
C GLY A 16 -32.29 9.17 8.86
N LEU A 17 -31.94 8.55 9.98
CA LEU A 17 -30.80 7.63 10.13
C LEU A 17 -31.14 6.16 9.81
N LYS A 18 -32.32 5.84 9.27
CA LYS A 18 -32.75 4.47 9.01
C LYS A 18 -31.79 3.70 8.11
N ASN A 19 -31.16 4.36 7.15
CA ASN A 19 -30.17 3.73 6.28
C ASN A 19 -28.88 3.36 7.05
N PHE A 20 -28.51 4.16 8.05
CA PHE A 20 -27.35 3.88 8.91
C PHE A 20 -27.63 2.73 9.89
N THR A 21 -28.87 2.55 10.35
CA THR A 21 -29.22 1.40 11.21
C THR A 21 -29.01 0.07 10.49
N TYR A 22 -29.26 0.01 9.18
CA TYR A 22 -28.94 -1.17 8.38
C TYR A 22 -27.43 -1.43 8.36
N LEU A 23 -26.62 -0.39 8.14
CA LEU A 23 -25.16 -0.49 8.12
C LEU A 23 -24.62 -1.08 9.43
N PHE A 24 -25.07 -0.57 10.58
CA PHE A 24 -24.58 -1.04 11.89
C PHE A 24 -25.15 -2.38 12.36
N LYS A 25 -26.26 -2.86 11.78
CA LYS A 25 -26.88 -4.14 12.11
C LYS A 25 -26.35 -5.31 11.29
N THR A 26 -25.59 -5.06 10.22
CA THR A 26 -25.10 -6.12 9.34
C THR A 26 -23.71 -6.60 9.75
N LYS A 27 -23.48 -7.92 9.70
CA LYS A 27 -22.14 -8.50 9.87
C LYS A 27 -21.14 -7.95 8.85
N ALA A 28 -21.61 -7.56 7.66
CA ALA A 28 -20.79 -6.98 6.61
C ALA A 28 -20.18 -5.64 7.04
N ALA A 29 -20.93 -4.75 7.71
CA ALA A 29 -20.42 -3.48 8.19
C ALA A 29 -19.28 -3.67 9.20
N PHE A 30 -19.44 -4.58 10.17
CA PHE A 30 -18.39 -4.91 11.12
C PHE A 30 -17.14 -5.46 10.42
N GLN A 31 -17.33 -6.37 9.46
CA GLN A 31 -16.22 -6.96 8.71
C GLN A 31 -15.48 -5.92 7.88
N ILE A 32 -16.20 -5.03 7.19
CA ILE A 32 -15.59 -3.95 6.39
C ILE A 32 -14.80 -3.01 7.30
N THR A 33 -15.40 -2.54 8.40
CA THR A 33 -14.75 -1.63 9.35
C THR A 33 -13.49 -2.27 9.95
N ARG A 34 -13.59 -3.50 10.43
CA ARG A 34 -12.45 -4.25 10.97
C ARG A 34 -11.33 -4.38 9.93
N ASN A 35 -11.66 -4.80 8.73
CA ASN A 35 -10.66 -4.99 7.68
C ASN A 35 -10.01 -3.65 7.30
N THR A 36 -10.78 -2.58 7.18
CA THR A 36 -10.25 -1.24 6.89
C THR A 36 -9.26 -0.79 7.97
N ILE A 37 -9.61 -0.95 9.25
CA ILE A 37 -8.72 -0.57 10.36
C ILE A 37 -7.44 -1.43 10.33
N LEU A 38 -7.58 -2.76 10.22
CA LEU A 38 -6.43 -3.67 10.25
C LEU A 38 -5.48 -3.44 9.06
N TYR A 39 -6.01 -3.31 7.83
CA TYR A 39 -5.18 -3.04 6.66
C TYR A 39 -4.45 -1.71 6.78
N ASN A 40 -5.14 -0.63 7.17
CA ASN A 40 -4.49 0.67 7.31
C ASN A 40 -3.43 0.67 8.42
N LEU A 41 -3.67 -0.01 9.54
CA LEU A 41 -2.68 -0.15 10.60
C LEU A 41 -1.41 -0.86 10.07
N VAL A 42 -1.57 -1.98 9.36
CA VAL A 42 -0.44 -2.70 8.74
C VAL A 42 0.27 -1.83 7.72
N PHE A 43 -0.46 -1.13 6.84
CA PHE A 43 0.12 -0.27 5.82
C PHE A 43 0.91 0.90 6.43
N ILE A 44 0.38 1.53 7.47
CA ILE A 44 1.06 2.63 8.16
C ILE A 44 2.33 2.12 8.84
N VAL A 45 2.24 1.07 9.65
CA VAL A 45 3.39 0.55 10.39
C VAL A 45 4.48 0.08 9.44
N LEU A 46 4.15 -0.83 8.51
CA LEU A 46 5.15 -1.37 7.59
C LEU A 46 5.65 -0.31 6.60
N GLY A 47 4.77 0.56 6.10
CA GLY A 47 5.14 1.65 5.20
C GLY A 47 6.10 2.65 5.85
N THR A 48 5.87 3.00 7.12
CA THR A 48 6.76 3.87 7.89
C THR A 48 8.12 3.20 8.13
N VAL A 49 8.13 1.99 8.67
CA VAL A 49 9.38 1.26 8.98
C VAL A 49 10.22 1.06 7.72
N LEU A 50 9.61 0.54 6.65
CA LEU A 50 10.32 0.29 5.40
C LEU A 50 10.71 1.59 4.68
N GLY A 51 9.85 2.61 4.74
CA GLY A 51 10.16 3.92 4.17
C GLY A 51 11.36 4.58 4.84
N ILE A 52 11.44 4.54 6.17
CA ILE A 52 12.60 5.04 6.94
C ILE A 52 13.84 4.22 6.61
N ALA A 53 13.75 2.87 6.63
CA ALA A 53 14.89 2.01 6.34
C ALA A 53 15.48 2.28 4.95
N VAL A 54 14.62 2.35 3.91
CA VAL A 54 15.06 2.68 2.55
C VAL A 54 15.55 4.12 2.46
N GLY A 55 14.95 5.07 3.17
CA GLY A 55 15.41 6.47 3.25
C GLY A 55 16.82 6.57 3.81
N ILE A 56 17.13 5.86 4.89
CA ILE A 56 18.49 5.76 5.46
C ILE A 56 19.45 5.16 4.44
N MET A 57 19.11 4.01 3.85
CA MET A 57 19.97 3.37 2.84
C MET A 57 20.28 4.31 1.66
N LEU A 58 19.31 5.08 1.20
CA LEU A 58 19.50 6.06 0.12
C LEU A 58 20.36 7.24 0.56
N SER A 59 20.27 7.67 1.83
CA SER A 59 21.06 8.81 2.35
C SER A 59 22.53 8.45 2.52
N GLU A 60 22.87 7.18 2.69
CA GLU A 60 24.24 6.69 2.85
C GLU A 60 24.96 6.43 1.52
N LEU A 61 24.27 6.49 0.38
CA LEU A 61 24.88 6.31 -0.93
C LEU A 61 25.87 7.44 -1.22
N ARG A 62 27.12 7.06 -1.52
CA ARG A 62 28.22 8.01 -1.75
C ARG A 62 28.14 8.72 -3.10
N HIS A 63 27.64 8.04 -4.13
CA HIS A 63 27.60 8.57 -5.47
C HIS A 63 26.23 9.15 -5.84
N LYS A 64 26.17 10.41 -6.17
CA LYS A 64 24.92 11.12 -6.55
C LYS A 64 24.18 10.43 -7.71
N TRP A 65 24.89 9.79 -8.63
CA TRP A 65 24.29 9.04 -9.74
C TRP A 65 23.53 7.81 -9.27
N GLU A 66 24.11 7.04 -8.35
CA GLU A 66 23.47 5.87 -7.76
C GLU A 66 22.19 6.28 -7.03
N THR A 67 22.27 7.33 -6.21
CA THR A 67 21.11 7.86 -5.51
C THR A 67 19.98 8.23 -6.48
N LYS A 68 20.30 8.95 -7.57
CA LYS A 68 19.29 9.32 -8.57
C LYS A 68 18.66 8.11 -9.26
N ILE A 69 19.46 7.12 -9.63
CA ILE A 69 18.97 5.90 -10.29
C ILE A 69 18.03 5.15 -9.34
N PHE A 70 18.46 4.90 -8.11
CA PHE A 70 17.63 4.19 -7.13
C PHE A 70 16.35 4.96 -6.79
N GLN A 71 16.42 6.27 -6.58
CA GLN A 71 15.24 7.11 -6.37
C GLN A 71 14.25 7.01 -7.53
N THR A 72 14.74 7.08 -8.77
CA THR A 72 13.87 6.97 -9.95
C THR A 72 13.20 5.61 -10.03
N LEU A 73 13.95 4.52 -9.82
CA LEU A 73 13.43 3.15 -9.90
C LEU A 73 12.39 2.88 -8.81
N ILE A 74 12.65 3.33 -7.57
CA ILE A 74 11.74 3.11 -6.44
C ILE A 74 10.48 3.98 -6.57
N LEU A 75 10.59 5.16 -7.20
CA LEU A 75 9.46 6.07 -7.40
C LEU A 75 8.54 5.63 -8.55
N LEU A 76 9.05 4.85 -9.49
CA LEU A 76 8.29 4.44 -10.68
C LEU A 76 6.95 3.75 -10.36
N PRO A 77 6.86 2.81 -9.40
CA PRO A 77 5.59 2.21 -9.02
C PRO A 77 4.57 3.21 -8.47
N TYR A 78 5.02 4.23 -7.76
CA TYR A 78 4.15 5.29 -7.22
C TYR A 78 3.41 6.05 -8.33
N LEU A 79 4.06 6.28 -9.46
CA LEU A 79 3.50 7.02 -10.60
C LEU A 79 2.46 6.22 -11.37
N LEU A 80 2.41 4.89 -11.22
CA LEU A 80 1.43 4.04 -11.90
C LEU A 80 0.03 4.26 -11.30
N SER A 81 -1.00 4.29 -12.14
CA SER A 81 -2.37 4.28 -11.64
C SER A 81 -2.72 2.94 -10.97
N TRP A 82 -3.67 2.93 -10.04
CA TRP A 82 -4.14 1.69 -9.43
C TRP A 82 -4.73 0.70 -10.43
N VAL A 83 -5.31 1.20 -11.53
CA VAL A 83 -5.83 0.37 -12.62
C VAL A 83 -4.70 -0.38 -13.31
N ILE A 84 -3.60 0.30 -13.62
CA ILE A 84 -2.41 -0.34 -14.21
C ILE A 84 -1.83 -1.38 -13.24
N CYS A 85 -1.72 -1.05 -11.95
CA CYS A 85 -1.27 -2.01 -10.94
C CYS A 85 -2.17 -3.26 -10.88
N ALA A 86 -3.49 -3.11 -11.02
CA ALA A 86 -4.42 -4.23 -11.07
C ALA A 86 -4.20 -5.12 -12.31
N TYR A 87 -3.96 -4.53 -13.49
CA TYR A 87 -3.63 -5.29 -14.71
C TYR A 87 -2.29 -6.02 -14.59
N ILE A 88 -1.27 -5.37 -14.02
CA ILE A 88 0.01 -6.02 -13.72
C ILE A 88 -0.23 -7.20 -12.77
N GLY A 89 -0.97 -6.98 -11.67
CA GLY A 89 -1.33 -8.05 -10.75
C GLY A 89 -2.03 -9.22 -11.43
N TYR A 90 -2.96 -8.93 -12.35
CA TYR A 90 -3.64 -9.96 -13.13
C TYR A 90 -2.67 -10.73 -14.05
N ALA A 91 -1.79 -10.03 -14.75
CA ALA A 91 -0.79 -10.66 -15.62
C ALA A 91 0.14 -11.62 -14.85
N PHE A 92 0.43 -11.35 -13.59
CA PHE A 92 1.24 -12.22 -12.74
C PHE A 92 0.42 -13.35 -12.10
N MET A 93 -0.76 -13.07 -11.59
CA MET A 93 -1.53 -13.96 -10.69
C MET A 93 -2.71 -14.67 -11.36
N SER A 94 -3.00 -14.43 -12.64
CA SER A 94 -4.07 -15.16 -13.34
C SER A 94 -3.84 -16.67 -13.24
N LYS A 95 -4.90 -17.41 -12.95
CA LYS A 95 -4.82 -18.88 -12.74
C LYS A 95 -4.33 -19.59 -14.01
N GLU A 96 -4.86 -19.22 -15.17
CA GLU A 96 -4.58 -19.92 -16.42
C GLU A 96 -3.38 -19.36 -17.17
N THR A 97 -3.24 -18.04 -17.22
CA THR A 97 -2.27 -17.33 -18.05
C THR A 97 -1.23 -16.56 -17.26
N GLY A 98 -1.32 -16.58 -15.92
CA GLY A 98 -0.44 -15.78 -15.06
C GLY A 98 0.98 -16.33 -15.04
N LEU A 99 1.95 -15.41 -15.02
CA LEU A 99 3.38 -15.72 -15.06
C LEU A 99 3.79 -16.61 -13.88
N ILE A 100 3.30 -16.35 -12.67
CA ILE A 100 3.61 -17.15 -11.48
C ILE A 100 3.15 -18.60 -11.66
N ASN A 101 1.93 -18.80 -12.13
CA ASN A 101 1.39 -20.14 -12.37
C ASN A 101 2.08 -20.83 -13.56
N GLY A 102 2.56 -20.08 -14.54
CA GLY A 102 3.39 -20.60 -15.61
C GLY A 102 4.70 -21.19 -15.07
N VAL A 103 5.39 -20.44 -14.20
CA VAL A 103 6.62 -20.91 -13.54
C VAL A 103 6.34 -22.12 -12.63
N LEU A 104 5.29 -22.07 -11.82
CA LEU A 104 4.91 -23.21 -10.95
C LEU A 104 4.66 -24.48 -11.77
N SER A 105 3.94 -24.36 -12.90
CA SER A 105 3.67 -25.49 -13.79
C SER A 105 4.96 -26.04 -14.41
N SER A 106 5.89 -25.20 -14.81
CA SER A 106 7.19 -25.65 -15.36
C SER A 106 8.06 -26.39 -14.33
N LEU A 107 7.84 -26.11 -13.04
CA LEU A 107 8.48 -26.82 -11.93
C LEU A 107 7.71 -28.05 -11.45
N GLY A 108 6.63 -28.46 -12.17
CA GLY A 108 5.79 -29.59 -11.79
C GLY A 108 4.84 -29.34 -10.61
N MET A 109 4.68 -28.08 -10.20
CA MET A 109 3.81 -27.70 -9.08
C MET A 109 2.39 -27.40 -9.55
N ALA A 110 1.39 -27.61 -8.68
CA ALA A 110 0.01 -27.28 -8.98
C ALA A 110 -0.22 -25.76 -9.10
N LYS A 111 -1.08 -25.37 -10.04
CA LYS A 111 -1.51 -23.97 -10.18
C LYS A 111 -2.26 -23.49 -8.95
N ILE A 112 -2.00 -22.26 -8.55
CA ILE A 112 -2.63 -21.60 -7.41
C ILE A 112 -3.73 -20.67 -7.91
N ASP A 113 -4.91 -20.74 -7.28
CA ASP A 113 -5.98 -19.79 -7.54
C ASP A 113 -5.86 -18.60 -6.59
N TRP A 114 -5.14 -17.57 -7.04
CA TRP A 114 -4.84 -16.39 -6.26
C TRP A 114 -6.06 -15.52 -5.99
N TYR A 115 -6.98 -15.42 -6.97
CA TYR A 115 -8.12 -14.50 -6.91
C TYR A 115 -9.27 -15.03 -6.06
N ASN A 116 -9.51 -16.35 -6.07
CA ASN A 116 -10.61 -16.97 -5.34
C ASN A 116 -10.22 -17.36 -3.91
N ASP A 117 -8.95 -17.26 -3.54
CA ASP A 117 -8.50 -17.54 -2.18
C ASP A 117 -8.47 -16.25 -1.34
N ALA A 118 -9.53 -16.02 -0.58
CA ALA A 118 -9.64 -14.85 0.30
C ALA A 118 -8.51 -14.73 1.33
N GLY A 119 -7.89 -15.85 1.73
CA GLY A 119 -6.79 -15.86 2.69
C GLY A 119 -5.48 -15.26 2.16
N LYS A 120 -5.30 -15.18 0.85
CA LYS A 120 -4.10 -14.61 0.22
C LYS A 120 -4.18 -13.09 0.05
N TRP A 121 -5.38 -12.53 -0.02
CA TRP A 121 -5.59 -11.11 -0.26
C TRP A 121 -4.93 -10.16 0.75
N PRO A 122 -4.91 -10.46 2.05
CA PRO A 122 -4.18 -9.61 3.00
C PRO A 122 -2.71 -9.40 2.64
N PHE A 123 -2.02 -10.46 2.22
CA PHE A 123 -0.62 -10.41 1.82
C PHE A 123 -0.44 -9.70 0.49
N ILE A 124 -1.29 -10.01 -0.50
CA ILE A 124 -1.25 -9.39 -1.84
C ILE A 124 -1.47 -7.88 -1.72
N LEU A 125 -2.51 -7.45 -1.01
CA LEU A 125 -2.82 -6.03 -0.83
C LEU A 125 -1.72 -5.30 -0.07
N THR A 126 -1.17 -5.92 0.98
CA THR A 126 -0.06 -5.35 1.74
C THR A 126 1.17 -5.19 0.86
N PHE A 127 1.55 -6.22 0.11
CA PHE A 127 2.69 -6.17 -0.81
C PHE A 127 2.53 -5.07 -1.86
N VAL A 128 1.38 -5.03 -2.54
CA VAL A 128 1.13 -4.04 -3.61
C VAL A 128 1.09 -2.61 -3.04
N ASN A 129 0.50 -2.42 -1.86
CA ASN A 129 0.47 -1.12 -1.20
C ASN A 129 1.88 -0.64 -0.84
N LEU A 130 2.69 -1.50 -0.24
CA LEU A 130 4.07 -1.18 0.12
C LEU A 130 4.93 -0.95 -1.12
N TRP A 131 4.88 -1.84 -2.11
CA TRP A 131 5.61 -1.70 -3.36
C TRP A 131 5.33 -0.36 -4.06
N LYS A 132 4.06 0.05 -4.06
CA LYS A 132 3.64 1.32 -4.66
C LYS A 132 4.02 2.53 -3.79
N GLY A 133 3.95 2.42 -2.46
CA GLY A 133 4.07 3.55 -1.53
C GLY A 133 5.48 3.84 -1.02
N ILE A 134 6.34 2.83 -0.90
CA ILE A 134 7.68 2.94 -0.29
C ILE A 134 8.54 4.00 -0.99
N GLY A 135 8.49 4.08 -2.32
CA GLY A 135 9.32 5.00 -3.08
C GLY A 135 9.11 6.46 -2.69
N TYR A 136 7.86 6.90 -2.63
CA TYR A 136 7.54 8.27 -2.21
C TYR A 136 7.90 8.51 -0.74
N GLY A 137 7.53 7.59 0.15
CA GLY A 137 7.84 7.69 1.57
C GLY A 137 9.34 7.77 1.85
N SER A 138 10.13 6.92 1.21
CA SER A 138 11.58 6.89 1.41
C SER A 138 12.28 8.17 0.98
N ILE A 139 11.83 8.83 -0.09
CA ILE A 139 12.37 10.11 -0.52
C ILE A 139 12.08 11.22 0.51
N VAL A 140 10.88 11.23 1.08
CA VAL A 140 10.51 12.18 2.14
C VAL A 140 11.40 11.99 3.36
N TYR A 141 11.56 10.75 3.84
CA TYR A 141 12.43 10.44 4.98
C TYR A 141 13.91 10.75 4.70
N MET A 142 14.40 10.38 3.52
CA MET A 142 15.76 10.72 3.10
C MET A 142 16.00 12.23 3.13
N SER A 143 15.06 13.02 2.62
CA SER A 143 15.18 14.48 2.62
C SER A 143 15.27 15.05 4.04
N THR A 144 14.50 14.48 4.98
CA THR A 144 14.52 14.86 6.39
C THR A 144 15.87 14.50 7.03
N ILE A 145 16.40 13.30 6.75
CA ILE A 145 17.67 12.81 7.30
C ILE A 145 18.83 13.70 6.81
N ILE A 146 18.88 14.03 5.52
CA ILE A 146 19.93 14.89 4.96
C ILE A 146 19.84 16.33 5.51
N GLY A 147 18.63 16.76 5.89
CA GLY A 147 18.41 18.08 6.48
C GLY A 147 18.80 18.21 7.95
N ILE A 148 19.20 17.14 8.63
CA ILE A 148 19.67 17.19 10.02
C ILE A 148 21.03 17.91 10.07
N ASP A 149 21.15 18.89 10.97
CA ASP A 149 22.38 19.66 11.14
C ASP A 149 23.54 18.74 11.57
N ARG A 150 24.65 18.85 10.86
CA ARG A 150 25.86 18.07 11.15
C ARG A 150 26.44 18.34 12.55
N SER A 151 26.23 19.53 13.09
CA SER A 151 26.66 19.88 14.45
C SER A 151 26.07 18.97 15.52
N LEU A 152 24.86 18.44 15.29
CA LEU A 152 24.23 17.47 16.20
C LEU A 152 24.99 16.13 16.23
N TYR A 153 25.47 15.67 15.07
CA TYR A 153 26.28 14.44 14.98
C TYR A 153 27.67 14.65 15.60
N GLU A 154 28.28 15.82 15.38
CA GLU A 154 29.57 16.17 15.96
C GLU A 154 29.52 16.26 17.48
N SER A 155 28.48 16.87 18.04
CA SER A 155 28.28 16.91 19.50
C SER A 155 28.05 15.53 20.09
N ALA A 156 27.24 14.68 19.43
CA ALA A 156 27.02 13.31 19.87
C ALA A 156 28.32 12.47 19.88
N MET A 157 29.19 12.65 18.86
CA MET A 157 30.51 11.99 18.83
C MET A 157 31.42 12.45 19.97
N VAL A 158 31.38 13.74 20.33
CA VAL A 158 32.14 14.25 21.48
C VAL A 158 31.62 13.65 22.80
N ASP A 159 30.31 13.41 22.90
CA ASP A 159 29.67 12.77 24.04
C ASP A 159 29.84 11.22 24.07
N GLY A 160 30.58 10.66 23.10
CA GLY A 160 30.92 9.24 23.07
C GLY A 160 29.90 8.34 22.36
N ALA A 161 28.96 8.90 21.62
CA ALA A 161 28.08 8.13 20.75
C ALA A 161 28.85 7.68 19.49
N SER A 162 28.79 6.38 19.18
CA SER A 162 29.41 5.76 18.00
C SER A 162 28.38 5.52 16.90
#